data_0a8759a1cbf90b98baacdf28da8b6577
#
_entry.id   0a8759a1cbf90b98baacdf28da8b6577
#
_cell.length_a   1.000
_cell.length_b   1.000
_cell.length_c   1.000
_cell.angle_alpha   90.00
_cell.angle_beta   90.00
_cell.angle_gamma   90.00
#
_symmetry.space_group_name_H-M   'P 1'
#
loop_
_entity.id
_entity.type
_entity.pdbx_description
1 polymer ?
#
loop_
_entity_poly.entity_id
_entity_poly.type
_entity_poly.pdbx_seq_one_letter_code
_entity_poly.pdbx_strand_id
1 'polypeptide(L)'
;MNKTYVKKQDICNLSRIPVFIDHNPIFLTASEILKNKNLKYENSTLFNHYSTFSKKLSTLSDFYSLDNHPVLKKYTYKNYFFPWYHKRIVTEFSDIAFIKERNLGFGLVQFEKIKSLIESIKKNGYEPDAFKDRKLGHITGYWISDEKEKKFFIVSGNHRISVLCALFPGGKFPVIYEQKKFMKDRDLRYCCFKDKGSHPKVFYSKDAKNWLSVKNKTIDYLTAIEIIRIFTRGII
;
A
#
# COMPACT_ATOMS: atom_id res chain seq x y z
N MET A 1 18.63 7.33 12.04
CA MET A 1 17.67 7.39 10.90
C MET A 1 16.72 8.57 11.12
N ASN A 2 16.50 9.40 10.10
CA ASN A 2 15.49 10.45 10.23
C ASN A 2 14.10 9.83 10.25
N LYS A 3 13.50 9.73 11.44
CA LYS A 3 12.09 9.37 11.60
C LYS A 3 11.26 10.56 11.13
N THR A 4 10.19 10.32 10.42
CA THR A 4 9.12 11.27 10.18
C THR A 4 7.85 10.75 10.85
N TYR A 5 6.88 11.63 11.06
CA TYR A 5 5.64 11.28 11.73
C TYR A 5 4.48 11.53 10.78
N VAL A 6 3.54 10.58 10.74
CA VAL A 6 2.32 10.67 9.94
C VAL A 6 1.10 10.53 10.82
N LYS A 7 0.02 11.23 10.48
CA LYS A 7 -1.31 11.04 11.06
C LYS A 7 -2.12 10.09 10.18
N LYS A 8 -3.21 9.55 10.71
CA LYS A 8 -4.13 8.67 10.01
C LYS A 8 -4.55 9.24 8.63
N GLN A 9 -4.94 10.52 8.59
CA GLN A 9 -5.39 11.18 7.36
C GLN A 9 -4.29 11.36 6.30
N ASP A 10 -3.03 11.28 6.70
CA ASP A 10 -1.90 11.44 5.79
C ASP A 10 -1.53 10.13 5.08
N ILE A 11 -2.17 9.02 5.44
CA ILE A 11 -1.76 7.67 5.02
C ILE A 11 -2.61 7.20 3.85
N CYS A 12 -1.93 6.74 2.81
CA CYS A 12 -2.51 5.86 1.80
C CYS A 12 -1.68 4.58 1.68
N ASN A 13 -2.29 3.53 1.25
CA ASN A 13 -1.60 2.28 0.99
C ASN A 13 -2.25 1.53 -0.18
N LEU A 14 -1.54 0.52 -0.66
CA LEU A 14 -2.09 -0.42 -1.59
C LEU A 14 -2.62 -1.62 -0.79
N SER A 15 -3.90 -1.63 -0.55
CA SER A 15 -4.67 -2.86 -0.66
C SER A 15 -5.19 -2.92 -2.10
N ARG A 16 -5.96 -3.89 -2.49
CA ARG A 16 -6.49 -4.00 -3.86
C ARG A 16 -7.20 -2.73 -4.37
N ILE A 17 -7.60 -1.87 -3.48
CA ILE A 17 -8.21 -0.57 -3.69
C ILE A 17 -7.21 0.46 -3.19
N PRO A 18 -6.92 1.54 -3.92
CA PRO A 18 -6.17 2.67 -3.38
C PRO A 18 -7.02 3.27 -2.29
N VAL A 19 -6.65 3.02 -1.06
CA VAL A 19 -7.51 3.40 0.03
C VAL A 19 -6.76 4.24 1.01
N PHE A 20 -7.43 5.29 1.37
CA PHE A 20 -7.22 5.91 2.66
C PHE A 20 -7.41 4.85 3.74
N ILE A 21 -6.67 5.03 4.80
CA ILE A 21 -6.67 4.07 5.91
C ILE A 21 -8.09 3.73 6.40
N ASP A 22 -9.02 4.67 6.32
CA ASP A 22 -10.42 4.52 6.75
C ASP A 22 -11.20 3.45 5.98
N HIS A 23 -10.80 3.14 4.76
CA HIS A 23 -11.43 2.11 3.92
C HIS A 23 -10.58 0.84 3.81
N ASN A 24 -9.43 0.79 4.50
CA ASN A 24 -8.55 -0.35 4.46
C ASN A 24 -9.15 -1.54 5.22
N PRO A 25 -9.31 -2.72 4.59
CA PRO A 25 -9.90 -3.89 5.25
C PRO A 25 -9.17 -4.32 6.53
N ILE A 26 -7.86 -4.12 6.61
CA ILE A 26 -7.06 -4.42 7.79
C ILE A 26 -7.39 -3.45 8.92
N PHE A 27 -7.52 -2.16 8.62
CA PHE A 27 -7.91 -1.14 9.60
C PHE A 27 -9.34 -1.36 10.11
N LEU A 28 -10.28 -1.60 9.19
CA LEU A 28 -11.69 -1.86 9.55
C LEU A 28 -11.80 -3.09 10.44
N THR A 29 -11.15 -4.19 10.08
CA THR A 29 -11.13 -5.41 10.88
C THR A 29 -10.46 -5.19 12.25
N ALA A 30 -9.38 -4.43 12.32
CA ALA A 30 -8.77 -4.08 13.60
C ALA A 30 -9.74 -3.29 14.49
N SER A 31 -10.49 -2.36 13.90
CA SER A 31 -11.52 -1.58 14.61
C SER A 31 -12.70 -2.46 15.06
N GLU A 32 -13.10 -3.44 14.26
CA GLU A 32 -14.14 -4.43 14.62
C GLU A 32 -13.70 -5.31 15.80
N ILE A 33 -12.45 -5.82 15.77
CA ILE A 33 -11.89 -6.64 16.88
C ILE A 33 -11.80 -5.83 18.17
N LEU A 34 -11.48 -4.53 18.08
CA LEU A 34 -11.44 -3.67 19.27
C LEU A 34 -12.80 -3.45 19.89
N LYS A 35 -13.87 -3.42 19.10
CA LYS A 35 -15.27 -3.31 19.56
C LYS A 35 -15.82 -4.64 20.04
N ASN A 36 -15.42 -5.74 19.43
CA ASN A 36 -15.89 -7.09 19.76
C ASN A 36 -14.70 -8.07 19.79
N LYS A 37 -14.21 -8.37 20.99
CA LYS A 37 -13.09 -9.29 21.20
C LYS A 37 -13.37 -10.73 20.73
N ASN A 38 -14.63 -11.12 20.65
CA ASN A 38 -15.07 -12.45 20.21
C ASN A 38 -15.39 -12.49 18.71
N LEU A 39 -15.04 -11.46 17.95
CA LEU A 39 -15.24 -11.43 16.52
C LEU A 39 -14.57 -12.66 15.87
N LYS A 40 -15.34 -13.40 15.09
CA LYS A 40 -14.86 -14.50 14.25
C LYS A 40 -14.45 -13.97 12.90
N TYR A 41 -13.50 -14.65 12.26
CA TYR A 41 -12.99 -14.25 10.94
C TYR A 41 -14.11 -14.12 9.90
N GLU A 42 -15.05 -15.08 9.88
CA GLU A 42 -16.17 -15.15 8.92
C GLU A 42 -17.10 -13.94 8.98
N ASN A 43 -17.11 -13.23 10.12
CA ASN A 43 -17.95 -12.06 10.36
C ASN A 43 -17.17 -10.74 10.22
N SER A 44 -15.94 -10.79 9.72
CA SER A 44 -15.07 -9.61 9.60
C SER A 44 -15.10 -8.98 8.22
N THR A 45 -14.82 -7.69 8.16
CA THR A 45 -14.60 -6.98 6.88
C THR A 45 -13.49 -7.66 6.07
N LEU A 46 -12.48 -8.25 6.71
CA LEU A 46 -11.40 -8.95 6.03
C LEU A 46 -11.87 -10.21 5.31
N PHE A 47 -12.78 -10.96 5.90
CA PHE A 47 -13.40 -12.11 5.24
C PHE A 47 -14.16 -11.69 3.98
N ASN A 48 -15.00 -10.67 4.07
CA ASN A 48 -15.73 -10.12 2.92
C ASN A 48 -14.77 -9.65 1.82
N HIS A 49 -13.67 -8.99 2.20
CA HIS A 49 -12.65 -8.56 1.25
C HIS A 49 -12.02 -9.75 0.49
N TYR A 50 -11.64 -10.83 1.17
CA TYR A 50 -11.00 -11.98 0.53
C TYR A 50 -12.00 -12.90 -0.19
N SER A 51 -13.25 -12.98 0.24
CA SER A 51 -14.31 -13.72 -0.49
C SER A 51 -14.62 -13.11 -1.85
N THR A 52 -14.51 -11.79 -1.98
CA THR A 52 -14.74 -11.07 -3.25
C THR A 52 -13.49 -10.97 -4.12
N PHE A 53 -12.33 -11.37 -3.60
CA PHE A 53 -11.02 -11.17 -4.25
C PHE A 53 -10.81 -12.06 -5.48
N SER A 54 -11.57 -13.14 -5.65
CA SER A 54 -11.43 -14.12 -6.74
C SER A 54 -11.92 -13.64 -8.11
N LYS A 55 -12.50 -12.43 -8.18
CA LYS A 55 -12.98 -11.87 -9.45
C LYS A 55 -11.81 -11.69 -10.43
N LYS A 56 -12.00 -12.15 -11.65
CA LYS A 56 -11.02 -12.05 -12.74
C LYS A 56 -10.73 -10.57 -13.02
N LEU A 57 -9.47 -10.17 -12.85
CA LEU A 57 -8.99 -8.84 -13.19
C LEU A 57 -8.55 -8.81 -14.65
N SER A 58 -8.91 -7.77 -15.39
CA SER A 58 -8.50 -7.57 -16.77
C SER A 58 -7.83 -6.23 -17.02
N THR A 59 -8.31 -5.19 -16.38
CA THR A 59 -7.88 -3.81 -16.59
C THR A 59 -7.28 -3.18 -15.32
N LEU A 60 -6.63 -2.03 -15.46
CA LEU A 60 -6.23 -1.20 -14.30
C LEU A 60 -7.45 -0.70 -13.54
N SER A 61 -8.58 -0.47 -14.22
CA SER A 61 -9.84 -0.13 -13.59
C SER A 61 -10.28 -1.22 -12.60
N ASP A 62 -10.27 -2.48 -13.05
CA ASP A 62 -10.56 -3.62 -12.16
C ASP A 62 -9.56 -3.74 -11.02
N PHE A 63 -8.27 -3.52 -11.33
CA PHE A 63 -7.20 -3.59 -10.33
C PHE A 63 -7.39 -2.59 -9.21
N TYR A 64 -7.85 -1.37 -9.54
CA TYR A 64 -8.14 -0.33 -8.56
C TYR A 64 -9.58 -0.39 -8.02
N SER A 65 -10.38 -1.37 -8.45
CA SER A 65 -11.81 -1.50 -8.10
C SER A 65 -12.62 -0.23 -8.42
N LEU A 66 -12.35 0.33 -9.59
CA LEU A 66 -13.00 1.50 -10.14
C LEU A 66 -13.84 1.06 -11.33
N ASP A 67 -15.14 0.89 -11.13
CA ASP A 67 -16.03 0.40 -12.17
C ASP A 67 -15.95 1.27 -13.44
N ASN A 68 -15.40 0.66 -14.52
CA ASN A 68 -15.31 1.29 -15.84
C ASN A 68 -14.64 2.67 -15.91
N HIS A 69 -13.64 2.94 -15.07
CA HIS A 69 -12.94 4.23 -15.07
C HIS A 69 -12.43 4.59 -16.50
N PRO A 70 -12.81 5.74 -17.07
CA PRO A 70 -12.67 6.00 -18.51
C PRO A 70 -11.23 5.97 -19.02
N VAL A 71 -10.27 6.30 -18.16
CA VAL A 71 -8.83 6.29 -18.49
C VAL A 71 -8.22 4.92 -18.19
N LEU A 72 -8.46 4.38 -16.99
CA LEU A 72 -7.78 3.17 -16.52
C LEU A 72 -8.25 1.89 -17.21
N LYS A 73 -9.49 1.84 -17.70
CA LYS A 73 -10.01 0.68 -18.46
C LYS A 73 -9.28 0.40 -19.77
N LYS A 74 -8.57 1.39 -20.31
CA LYS A 74 -7.78 1.25 -21.53
C LYS A 74 -6.49 0.45 -21.35
N TYR A 75 -6.07 0.24 -20.12
CA TYR A 75 -4.81 -0.42 -19.78
C TYR A 75 -5.06 -1.76 -19.10
N THR A 76 -4.33 -2.78 -19.54
CA THR A 76 -4.35 -4.06 -18.85
C THR A 76 -3.55 -3.94 -17.55
N TYR A 77 -4.05 -4.54 -16.46
CA TYR A 77 -3.33 -4.53 -15.20
C TYR A 77 -1.96 -5.25 -15.26
N LYS A 78 -1.77 -6.15 -16.23
CA LYS A 78 -0.53 -6.91 -16.42
C LYS A 78 0.69 -6.02 -16.67
N ASN A 79 0.48 -4.87 -17.25
CA ASN A 79 1.57 -4.01 -17.70
C ASN A 79 2.01 -3.01 -16.64
N TYR A 80 1.33 -2.97 -15.46
CA TYR A 80 1.56 -1.81 -14.66
C TYR A 80 1.16 -1.96 -13.17
N PHE A 81 2.01 -1.43 -12.28
CA PHE A 81 1.72 -1.37 -10.85
C PHE A 81 1.68 0.06 -10.29
N PHE A 82 2.73 0.87 -10.51
CA PHE A 82 2.79 2.26 -10.11
C PHE A 82 3.54 3.11 -11.14
N PRO A 83 3.03 4.30 -11.55
CA PRO A 83 3.64 5.12 -12.59
C PRO A 83 5.05 5.58 -12.25
N TRP A 84 5.31 5.83 -10.99
CA TRP A 84 6.59 6.30 -10.50
C TRP A 84 7.63 5.19 -10.31
N TYR A 85 7.23 3.91 -10.37
CA TYR A 85 8.17 2.80 -10.36
C TYR A 85 8.58 2.41 -11.78
N HIS A 86 9.86 2.13 -11.94
CA HIS A 86 10.30 1.46 -13.15
C HIS A 86 9.92 -0.01 -13.08
N LYS A 87 9.16 -0.47 -14.05
CA LYS A 87 8.87 -1.88 -14.19
C LYS A 87 9.37 -2.40 -15.52
N ARG A 88 10.18 -3.46 -15.44
CA ARG A 88 10.24 -4.45 -16.50
C ARG A 88 8.83 -4.99 -16.67
N ILE A 89 8.34 -5.08 -17.90
CA ILE A 89 7.04 -5.71 -18.22
C ILE A 89 6.91 -6.96 -17.36
N VAL A 90 5.90 -7.03 -16.50
CA VAL A 90 5.55 -8.28 -15.80
C VAL A 90 4.94 -9.15 -16.86
N THR A 91 5.74 -10.04 -17.41
CA THR A 91 5.32 -10.97 -18.44
C THR A 91 4.33 -12.02 -17.91
N GLU A 92 4.34 -12.23 -16.58
CA GLU A 92 3.39 -13.11 -15.93
C GLU A 92 2.90 -12.50 -14.62
N PHE A 93 1.59 -12.48 -14.45
CA PHE A 93 0.94 -12.05 -13.20
C PHE A 93 1.23 -12.99 -12.04
N SER A 94 1.74 -14.18 -12.34
CA SER A 94 2.23 -15.14 -11.36
C SER A 94 3.40 -14.63 -10.53
N ASP A 95 4.16 -13.67 -11.06
CA ASP A 95 5.27 -13.04 -10.34
C ASP A 95 4.81 -12.01 -9.29
N ILE A 96 3.55 -11.62 -9.34
CA ILE A 96 2.94 -10.94 -8.22
C ILE A 96 2.36 -12.04 -7.32
N ALA A 97 3.21 -12.66 -6.52
CA ALA A 97 2.87 -13.58 -5.42
C ALA A 97 1.70 -13.07 -4.56
N PHE A 98 1.50 -11.82 -4.57
CA PHE A 98 0.50 -10.95 -4.05
C PHE A 98 -0.95 -11.29 -4.46
N ILE A 99 -1.20 -11.92 -5.62
CA ILE A 99 -2.56 -12.18 -6.10
C ILE A 99 -2.90 -13.67 -6.09
N LYS A 100 -1.93 -14.54 -6.34
CA LYS A 100 -2.17 -15.99 -6.38
C LYS A 100 -2.59 -16.59 -5.03
N GLU A 101 -2.14 -16.01 -3.93
CA GLU A 101 -2.29 -16.59 -2.59
C GLU A 101 -3.41 -15.96 -1.76
N ARG A 102 -4.15 -15.00 -2.30
CA ARG A 102 -5.16 -14.28 -1.56
C ARG A 102 -6.53 -14.98 -1.64
N ASN A 103 -6.60 -16.13 -1.02
CA ASN A 103 -7.84 -16.86 -0.76
C ASN A 103 -8.31 -16.64 0.69
N LEU A 104 -9.42 -17.28 1.05
CA LEU A 104 -9.97 -17.21 2.41
C LEU A 104 -8.99 -17.69 3.48
N GLY A 105 -8.18 -18.72 3.18
CA GLY A 105 -7.15 -19.20 4.10
C GLY A 105 -6.06 -18.16 4.36
N PHE A 106 -5.63 -17.44 3.33
CA PHE A 106 -4.71 -16.31 3.51
C PHE A 106 -5.34 -15.20 4.36
N GLY A 107 -6.62 -14.92 4.14
CA GLY A 107 -7.39 -13.94 4.93
C GLY A 107 -7.44 -14.29 6.41
N LEU A 108 -7.64 -15.56 6.76
CA LEU A 108 -7.60 -16.04 8.14
C LEU A 108 -6.24 -15.78 8.80
N VAL A 109 -5.14 -16.08 8.10
CA VAL A 109 -3.79 -15.79 8.60
C VAL A 109 -3.60 -14.29 8.85
N GLN A 110 -4.12 -13.43 7.98
CA GLN A 110 -4.04 -11.97 8.19
C GLN A 110 -4.90 -11.53 9.38
N PHE A 111 -6.07 -12.13 9.58
CA PHE A 111 -6.94 -11.85 10.72
C PHE A 111 -6.27 -12.18 12.05
N GLU A 112 -5.68 -13.37 12.19
CA GLU A 112 -4.94 -13.76 13.40
C GLU A 112 -3.72 -12.85 13.63
N LYS A 113 -3.06 -12.42 12.58
CA LYS A 113 -1.96 -11.45 12.66
C LYS A 113 -2.42 -10.09 13.20
N ILE A 114 -3.61 -9.63 12.83
CA ILE A 114 -4.20 -8.39 13.36
C ILE A 114 -4.46 -8.54 14.85
N LYS A 115 -5.07 -9.65 15.29
CA LYS A 115 -5.34 -9.93 16.73
C LYS A 115 -4.04 -9.92 17.53
N SER A 116 -3.05 -10.69 17.10
CA SER A 116 -1.75 -10.73 17.77
C SER A 116 -1.06 -9.36 17.85
N LEU A 117 -1.17 -8.54 16.80
CA LEU A 117 -0.63 -7.19 16.82
C LEU A 117 -1.35 -6.26 17.79
N ILE A 118 -2.68 -6.36 17.88
CA ILE A 118 -3.47 -5.58 18.84
C ILE A 118 -3.03 -5.92 20.27
N GLU A 119 -2.92 -7.21 20.60
CA GLU A 119 -2.50 -7.67 21.92
C GLU A 119 -1.06 -7.23 22.23
N SER A 120 -0.15 -7.43 21.28
CA SER A 120 1.25 -7.04 21.45
C SER A 120 1.42 -5.54 21.67
N ILE A 121 0.75 -4.71 20.87
CA ILE A 121 0.87 -3.25 20.98
C ILE A 121 0.19 -2.74 22.26
N LYS A 122 -0.93 -3.33 22.70
CA LYS A 122 -1.56 -2.99 23.98
C LYS A 122 -0.67 -3.32 25.16
N LYS A 123 0.03 -4.45 25.11
CA LYS A 123 0.90 -4.92 26.21
C LYS A 123 2.23 -4.19 26.27
N ASN A 124 2.88 -4.02 25.13
CA ASN A 124 4.29 -3.63 25.04
C ASN A 124 4.50 -2.23 24.42
N GLY A 125 3.44 -1.58 23.94
CA GLY A 125 3.59 -0.38 23.10
C GLY A 125 4.06 -0.72 21.68
N TYR A 126 4.30 0.35 20.89
CA TYR A 126 4.88 0.22 19.56
C TYR A 126 6.36 0.64 19.62
N GLU A 127 7.24 -0.33 19.70
CA GLU A 127 8.69 -0.14 19.76
C GLU A 127 9.39 -0.72 18.52
N PRO A 128 9.41 0.02 17.41
CA PRO A 128 9.97 -0.48 16.16
C PRO A 128 11.49 -0.72 16.22
N ASP A 129 12.20 -0.04 17.12
CA ASP A 129 13.65 -0.19 17.28
C ASP A 129 14.04 -1.45 18.08
N ALA A 130 13.10 -2.08 18.79
CA ALA A 130 13.35 -3.31 19.55
C ALA A 130 13.64 -4.53 18.65
N PHE A 131 13.30 -4.46 17.37
CA PHE A 131 13.56 -5.54 16.44
C PHE A 131 14.99 -5.47 15.90
N LYS A 132 15.74 -6.60 16.01
CA LYS A 132 17.09 -6.73 15.45
C LYS A 132 17.12 -6.46 13.94
N ASP A 133 16.14 -6.97 13.22
CA ASP A 133 15.89 -6.59 11.82
C ASP A 133 14.97 -5.36 11.79
N ARG A 134 15.58 -4.20 11.59
CA ARG A 134 14.86 -2.92 11.51
C ARG A 134 13.77 -2.89 10.44
N LYS A 135 13.88 -3.71 9.39
CA LYS A 135 12.85 -3.84 8.36
C LYS A 135 11.57 -4.45 8.93
N LEU A 136 11.69 -5.38 9.88
CA LEU A 136 10.54 -6.04 10.48
C LEU A 136 9.80 -5.15 11.50
N GLY A 137 10.48 -4.23 12.15
CA GLY A 137 9.90 -3.35 13.18
C GLY A 137 9.26 -2.08 12.62
N HIS A 138 9.90 -1.44 11.65
CA HIS A 138 9.48 -0.14 11.15
C HIS A 138 8.35 -0.18 10.11
N ILE A 139 7.57 0.89 10.09
CA ILE A 139 6.67 1.23 9.00
C ILE A 139 7.48 2.04 7.99
N THR A 140 7.52 1.59 6.74
CA THR A 140 8.32 2.24 5.69
C THR A 140 7.46 2.71 4.53
N GLY A 141 7.90 3.78 3.87
CA GLY A 141 7.21 4.32 2.73
C GLY A 141 7.85 5.60 2.20
N TYR A 142 7.08 6.32 1.44
CA TYR A 142 7.46 7.61 0.86
C TYR A 142 6.22 8.48 0.63
N TRP A 143 6.42 9.77 0.46
CA TRP A 143 5.35 10.68 0.12
C TRP A 143 5.04 10.64 -1.37
N ILE A 144 3.77 10.74 -1.69
CA ILE A 144 3.27 11.05 -3.03
C ILE A 144 2.49 12.36 -2.96
N SER A 145 2.55 13.17 -3.99
CA SER A 145 1.91 14.48 -4.02
C SER A 145 1.41 14.85 -5.41
N ASP A 146 0.18 15.35 -5.47
CA ASP A 146 -0.42 15.89 -6.67
C ASP A 146 -0.59 17.39 -6.49
N GLU A 147 0.05 18.27 -6.57
CA GLU A 147 -0.11 19.74 -6.43
C GLU A 147 -1.08 20.23 -5.34
N LYS A 148 -2.15 19.47 -5.03
CA LYS A 148 -3.18 19.86 -4.04
C LYS A 148 -3.04 19.07 -2.74
N GLU A 149 -2.80 17.76 -2.86
CA GLU A 149 -2.79 16.84 -1.74
C GLU A 149 -1.47 16.05 -1.65
N LYS A 150 -1.14 15.66 -0.44
CA LYS A 150 0.06 14.87 -0.14
C LYS A 150 -0.29 13.74 0.80
N LYS A 151 0.09 12.50 0.44
CA LYS A 151 -0.12 11.32 1.26
C LYS A 151 1.17 10.53 1.42
N PHE A 152 1.31 9.86 2.55
CA PHE A 152 2.40 8.93 2.80
C PHE A 152 1.99 7.53 2.35
N PHE A 153 2.61 7.06 1.30
CA PHE A 153 2.35 5.73 0.74
C PHE A 153 3.14 4.67 1.51
N ILE A 154 2.41 3.74 2.13
CA ILE A 154 3.02 2.65 2.90
C ILE A 154 3.51 1.55 1.97
N VAL A 155 4.79 1.26 2.02
CA VAL A 155 5.44 0.13 1.31
C VAL A 155 5.47 -1.11 2.19
N SER A 156 5.83 -0.93 3.47
CA SER A 156 5.87 -2.03 4.43
C SER A 156 5.29 -1.59 5.77
N GLY A 157 4.68 -2.53 6.49
CA GLY A 157 4.07 -2.28 7.78
C GLY A 157 2.58 -1.94 7.73
N ASN A 158 1.87 -2.33 6.67
CA ASN A 158 0.42 -2.09 6.52
C ASN A 158 -0.39 -2.56 7.73
N HIS A 159 -0.14 -3.76 8.26
CA HIS A 159 -0.84 -4.25 9.46
C HIS A 159 -0.54 -3.37 10.67
N ARG A 160 0.71 -3.02 10.88
CA ARG A 160 1.13 -2.20 12.02
C ARG A 160 0.47 -0.83 12.00
N ILE A 161 0.55 -0.13 10.88
CA ILE A 161 -0.06 1.20 10.79
C ILE A 161 -1.58 1.15 10.93
N SER A 162 -2.22 0.14 10.36
CA SER A 162 -3.67 -0.05 10.47
C SER A 162 -4.11 -0.30 11.92
N VAL A 163 -3.38 -1.17 12.63
CA VAL A 163 -3.66 -1.45 14.05
C VAL A 163 -3.36 -0.22 14.92
N LEU A 164 -2.27 0.49 14.67
CA LEU A 164 -1.95 1.72 15.39
C LEU A 164 -3.00 2.80 15.19
N CYS A 165 -3.50 3.00 13.97
CA CYS A 165 -4.58 3.94 13.69
C CYS A 165 -5.91 3.54 14.36
N ALA A 166 -6.18 2.24 14.49
CA ALA A 166 -7.38 1.75 15.19
C ALA A 166 -7.27 1.91 16.72
N LEU A 167 -6.09 1.64 17.28
CA LEU A 167 -5.84 1.80 18.72
C LEU A 167 -5.76 3.26 19.17
N PHE A 168 -5.21 4.13 18.33
CA PHE A 168 -4.90 5.53 18.64
C PHE A 168 -5.40 6.46 17.53
N PRO A 169 -6.71 6.73 17.42
CA PRO A 169 -7.30 7.47 16.28
C PRO A 169 -6.71 8.85 16.03
N GLY A 170 -6.28 9.56 17.08
CA GLY A 170 -5.63 10.88 16.99
C GLY A 170 -4.10 10.83 16.96
N GLY A 171 -3.52 9.63 16.90
CA GLY A 171 -2.07 9.44 17.04
C GLY A 171 -1.24 9.96 15.86
N LYS A 172 0.02 10.24 16.17
CA LYS A 172 1.09 10.45 15.18
C LYS A 172 2.05 9.26 15.27
N PHE A 173 2.30 8.63 14.14
CA PHE A 173 3.06 7.37 14.09
C PHE A 173 4.41 7.58 13.43
N PRO A 174 5.49 7.04 14.05
CA PRO A 174 6.82 7.12 13.46
C PRO A 174 6.91 6.21 12.25
N VAL A 175 7.35 6.78 11.14
CA VAL A 175 7.64 6.07 9.89
C VAL A 175 9.04 6.43 9.42
N ILE A 176 9.63 5.58 8.61
CA ILE A 176 10.91 5.85 7.97
C ILE A 176 10.75 5.82 6.45
N TYR A 177 11.60 6.58 5.77
CA TYR A 177 11.64 6.54 4.32
C TYR A 177 12.19 5.20 3.84
N GLU A 178 11.55 4.64 2.81
CA GLU A 178 12.07 3.46 2.15
C GLU A 178 13.49 3.73 1.65
N GLN A 179 14.40 2.79 1.88
CA GLN A 179 15.80 2.93 1.53
C GLN A 179 16.25 1.75 0.67
N LYS A 180 17.11 1.99 -0.32
CA LYS A 180 17.70 0.93 -1.15
C LYS A 180 18.23 -0.26 -0.36
N LYS A 181 18.88 0.01 0.78
CA LYS A 181 19.45 -1.06 1.64
C LYS A 181 18.42 -2.03 2.23
N PHE A 182 17.13 -1.67 2.21
CA PHE A 182 16.05 -2.54 2.67
C PHE A 182 15.38 -3.29 1.53
N MET A 183 15.72 -2.99 0.29
CA MET A 183 15.18 -3.67 -0.88
C MET A 183 16.05 -4.88 -1.20
N LYS A 184 15.42 -6.03 -1.48
CA LYS A 184 16.13 -7.18 -2.04
C LYS A 184 16.62 -6.83 -3.44
N ASP A 185 17.71 -7.45 -3.90
CA ASP A 185 18.28 -7.18 -5.24
C ASP A 185 17.26 -7.30 -6.38
N ARG A 186 16.31 -8.23 -6.26
CA ARG A 186 15.21 -8.33 -7.22
C ARG A 186 14.28 -7.12 -7.20
N ASP A 187 14.10 -6.49 -6.04
CA ASP A 187 13.21 -5.32 -5.87
C ASP A 187 13.92 -4.06 -6.37
N LEU A 188 15.25 -3.99 -6.25
CA LEU A 188 16.07 -2.91 -6.81
C LEU A 188 15.97 -2.83 -8.33
N ARG A 189 15.74 -3.96 -9.00
CA ARG A 189 15.52 -4.01 -10.46
C ARG A 189 14.21 -3.33 -10.89
N TYR A 190 13.31 -3.09 -9.98
CA TYR A 190 12.00 -2.48 -10.22
C TYR A 190 11.93 -1.00 -9.82
N CYS A 191 12.99 -0.44 -9.26
CA CYS A 191 13.05 0.98 -8.93
C CYS A 191 13.41 1.84 -10.13
N CYS A 192 12.73 2.99 -10.24
CA CYS A 192 13.00 4.00 -11.29
C CYS A 192 14.39 4.64 -11.22
N PHE A 193 15.24 4.25 -10.28
CA PHE A 193 16.55 4.84 -10.05
C PHE A 193 17.63 3.84 -10.41
N LYS A 194 18.12 3.94 -11.66
CA LYS A 194 19.34 3.23 -12.09
C LYS A 194 20.58 3.75 -11.36
N ASP A 195 20.52 4.97 -10.85
CA ASP A 195 21.67 5.62 -10.28
C ASP A 195 21.81 5.39 -8.77
N LYS A 196 23.05 5.50 -8.30
CA LYS A 196 23.51 5.29 -6.92
C LYS A 196 22.87 6.22 -5.88
N GLY A 197 21.85 7.03 -6.27
CA GLY A 197 21.14 7.97 -5.42
C GLY A 197 20.19 7.31 -4.41
N SER A 198 19.83 8.05 -3.40
CA SER A 198 18.80 7.68 -2.44
C SER A 198 17.43 7.69 -3.12
N HIS A 199 16.54 6.77 -2.72
CA HIS A 199 15.13 6.77 -3.10
C HIS A 199 14.52 8.16 -2.79
N PRO A 200 13.78 8.81 -3.70
CA PRO A 200 13.16 10.09 -3.40
C PRO A 200 12.21 9.93 -2.21
N LYS A 201 12.26 10.93 -1.33
CA LYS A 201 11.34 10.98 -0.21
C LYS A 201 9.93 11.37 -0.63
N VAL A 202 9.80 12.01 -1.76
CA VAL A 202 8.53 12.51 -2.33
C VAL A 202 8.51 12.28 -3.83
N PHE A 203 7.42 11.72 -4.34
CA PHE A 203 7.11 11.66 -5.77
C PHE A 203 6.04 12.72 -6.08
N TYR A 204 6.35 13.64 -6.97
CA TYR A 204 5.45 14.73 -7.37
C TYR A 204 4.82 14.44 -8.72
N SER A 205 3.53 14.71 -8.87
CA SER A 205 2.82 14.58 -10.14
C SER A 205 3.43 15.43 -11.26
N LYS A 206 3.96 16.61 -10.94
CA LYS A 206 4.64 17.49 -11.90
C LYS A 206 5.87 16.83 -12.56
N ASP A 207 6.47 15.84 -11.88
CA ASP A 207 7.63 15.11 -12.38
C ASP A 207 7.25 13.89 -13.23
N ALA A 208 5.96 13.63 -13.43
CA ALA A 208 5.46 12.41 -14.08
C ALA A 208 5.98 12.23 -15.52
N LYS A 209 6.25 13.32 -16.26
CA LYS A 209 6.89 13.25 -17.58
C LYS A 209 8.27 12.58 -17.52
N ASN A 210 8.93 12.62 -16.37
CA ASN A 210 10.24 12.03 -16.14
C ASN A 210 10.18 10.59 -15.64
N TRP A 211 9.01 10.09 -15.25
CA TRP A 211 8.87 8.72 -14.81
C TRP A 211 9.13 7.74 -15.94
N LEU A 212 9.83 6.67 -15.66
CA LEU A 212 10.24 5.72 -16.69
C LEU A 212 9.07 5.04 -17.39
N SER A 213 7.98 4.81 -16.68
CA SER A 213 6.75 4.27 -17.27
C SER A 213 6.15 5.19 -18.34
N VAL A 214 6.24 6.50 -18.14
CA VAL A 214 5.79 7.51 -19.10
C VAL A 214 6.81 7.67 -20.23
N LYS A 215 8.11 7.78 -19.91
CA LYS A 215 9.19 7.85 -20.91
C LYS A 215 9.22 6.65 -21.85
N ASN A 216 8.98 5.46 -21.31
CA ASN A 216 8.93 4.22 -22.07
C ASN A 216 7.56 3.96 -22.73
N LYS A 217 6.65 4.92 -22.67
CA LYS A 217 5.30 4.84 -23.25
C LYS A 217 4.49 3.64 -22.77
N THR A 218 4.79 3.09 -21.58
CA THR A 218 4.03 2.01 -20.95
C THR A 218 2.65 2.52 -20.53
N ILE A 219 2.59 3.76 -20.04
CA ILE A 219 1.36 4.53 -19.82
C ILE A 219 1.57 5.95 -20.33
N ASP A 220 0.48 6.62 -20.67
CA ASP A 220 0.57 8.05 -21.00
C ASP A 220 0.65 8.93 -19.75
N TYR A 221 1.04 10.18 -19.96
CA TYR A 221 1.20 11.16 -18.90
C TYR A 221 -0.09 11.43 -18.11
N LEU A 222 -1.23 11.53 -18.79
CA LEU A 222 -2.52 11.82 -18.14
C LEU A 222 -2.95 10.66 -17.24
N THR A 223 -2.76 9.43 -17.71
CA THR A 223 -3.00 8.22 -16.91
C THR A 223 -2.10 8.19 -15.66
N ALA A 224 -0.83 8.57 -15.79
CA ALA A 224 0.08 8.64 -14.64
C ALA A 224 -0.37 9.66 -13.61
N ILE A 225 -0.83 10.84 -14.06
CA ILE A 225 -1.40 11.88 -13.20
C ILE A 225 -2.68 11.38 -12.52
N GLU A 226 -3.55 10.70 -13.26
CA GLU A 226 -4.81 10.18 -12.70
C GLU A 226 -4.55 9.15 -11.60
N ILE A 227 -3.61 8.25 -11.82
CA ILE A 227 -3.25 7.27 -10.79
C ILE A 227 -2.75 7.95 -9.51
N ILE A 228 -1.85 8.95 -9.60
CA ILE A 228 -1.38 9.62 -8.39
C ILE A 228 -2.51 10.37 -7.67
N ARG A 229 -3.46 10.96 -8.41
CA ARG A 229 -4.65 11.61 -7.84
C ARG A 229 -5.52 10.65 -7.06
N ILE A 230 -5.74 9.44 -7.59
CA ILE A 230 -6.49 8.40 -6.90
C ILE A 230 -5.86 8.10 -5.51
N PHE A 231 -4.53 8.05 -5.44
CA PHE A 231 -3.84 7.80 -4.17
C PHE A 231 -3.79 9.01 -3.24
N THR A 232 -3.85 10.23 -3.75
CA THR A 232 -3.75 11.43 -2.91
C THR A 232 -5.11 11.95 -2.48
N ARG A 233 -6.11 11.90 -3.34
CA ARG A 233 -7.46 12.49 -3.11
C ARG A 233 -8.53 11.43 -2.87
N GLY A 234 -8.26 10.17 -3.21
CA GLY A 234 -9.28 9.14 -3.30
C GLY A 234 -10.02 9.15 -4.64
N ILE A 235 -11.04 8.31 -4.70
CA ILE A 235 -11.93 8.24 -5.84
C ILE A 235 -12.92 9.39 -5.70
N ILE A 236 -12.95 10.26 -6.68
CA ILE A 236 -13.96 11.31 -6.80
C ILE A 236 -15.11 10.78 -7.64
#